data_9b0bf5a1dc1f5a080f22e18fa780b0dd
#
_entry.id   9b0bf5a1dc1f5a080f22e18fa780b0dd
#
_cell.length_a   1.000
_cell.length_b   1.000
_cell.length_c   1.000
_cell.angle_alpha   90.00
_cell.angle_beta   90.00
_cell.angle_gamma   90.00
#
_symmetry.space_group_name_H-M   'P 1'
#
loop_
_entity.id
_entity.type
_entity.pdbx_description
1 polymer ?
#
loop_
_entity_poly.entity_id
_entity_poly.type
_entity_poly.pdbx_seq_one_letter_code
_entity_poly.pdbx_strand_id
1 'polypeptide(L)'
;MCEHFGICGGCKWQNLPYEEQIKAKQKQVEDQLTRIGKIELPEFRPIMGSVKTQEYRNKIEFGCSNKRWFTAEELAQLPQKEEETITSLKERHAQNAIGFHITGAFDKIYPIKKCWLMDDLCNEIRNFVFEYADSHDYTFYDLREQHGLLRNMMIRNSNTGEWMLVFQFHYDEEGDEQRALELMQQVADKFPQ
;
A
#
# COMPACT_ATOMS: atom_id res chain seq x y z
N MET A 1 13.89 -3.10 -10.41
CA MET A 1 13.63 -2.77 -8.99
C MET A 1 12.52 -1.73 -8.94
N CYS A 2 11.59 -1.82 -8.00
CA CYS A 2 10.50 -0.86 -7.84
C CYS A 2 11.05 0.52 -7.42
N GLU A 3 10.53 1.62 -7.99
CA GLU A 3 10.93 2.99 -7.64
C GLU A 3 10.65 3.36 -6.18
N HIS A 4 9.70 2.66 -5.54
CA HIS A 4 9.32 2.87 -4.15
C HIS A 4 10.06 1.97 -3.16
N PHE A 5 11.00 1.14 -3.65
CA PHE A 5 11.76 0.24 -2.79
C PHE A 5 12.62 1.01 -1.79
N GLY A 6 12.58 0.59 -0.53
CA GLY A 6 13.27 1.27 0.57
C GLY A 6 12.46 2.36 1.26
N ILE A 7 11.34 2.81 0.66
CA ILE A 7 10.47 3.86 1.23
C ILE A 7 9.14 3.24 1.71
N CYS A 8 8.37 2.61 0.82
CA CYS A 8 7.01 2.12 1.14
C CYS A 8 6.96 0.96 2.14
N GLY A 9 8.08 0.34 2.48
CA GLY A 9 8.14 -0.74 3.47
C GLY A 9 7.51 -2.08 3.07
N GLY A 10 6.83 -2.15 1.93
CA GLY A 10 6.10 -3.35 1.48
C GLY A 10 7.00 -4.50 1.04
N CYS A 11 8.20 -4.22 0.55
CA CYS A 11 9.18 -5.19 0.07
C CYS A 11 10.51 -5.01 0.78
N LYS A 12 11.14 -6.12 1.17
CA LYS A 12 12.42 -6.07 1.91
C LYS A 12 13.61 -6.61 1.12
N TRP A 13 13.39 -7.39 0.06
CA TRP A 13 14.44 -8.14 -0.61
C TRP A 13 14.55 -7.88 -2.13
N GLN A 14 13.94 -6.83 -2.64
CA GLN A 14 13.99 -6.52 -4.09
C GLN A 14 15.39 -6.17 -4.61
N ASN A 15 16.29 -5.77 -3.73
CA ASN A 15 17.70 -5.52 -4.04
C ASN A 15 18.54 -6.80 -4.19
N LEU A 16 17.96 -7.97 -3.88
CA LEU A 16 18.62 -9.26 -4.03
C LEU A 16 18.05 -9.99 -5.26
N PRO A 17 18.89 -10.53 -6.18
CA PRO A 17 18.43 -11.35 -7.29
C PRO A 17 17.58 -12.53 -6.79
N TYR A 18 16.56 -12.94 -7.55
CA TYR A 18 15.60 -13.94 -7.11
C TYR A 18 16.26 -15.27 -6.77
N GLU A 19 17.25 -15.70 -7.54
CA GLU A 19 18.04 -16.92 -7.31
C GLU A 19 18.73 -16.89 -5.92
N GLU A 20 19.23 -15.72 -5.53
CA GLU A 20 19.85 -15.56 -4.20
C GLU A 20 18.80 -15.51 -3.09
N GLN A 21 17.60 -14.96 -3.37
CA GLN A 21 16.49 -14.99 -2.42
C GLN A 21 16.06 -16.42 -2.10
N ILE A 22 15.92 -17.28 -3.12
CA ILE A 22 15.52 -18.68 -2.90
C ILE A 22 16.62 -19.48 -2.21
N LYS A 23 17.90 -19.29 -2.54
CA LYS A 23 19.03 -19.89 -1.83
C LYS A 23 19.03 -19.50 -0.35
N ALA A 24 18.87 -18.22 -0.05
CA ALA A 24 18.82 -17.74 1.34
C ALA A 24 17.63 -18.33 2.11
N LYS A 25 16.45 -18.43 1.48
CA LYS A 25 15.27 -19.06 2.08
C LYS A 25 15.46 -20.54 2.35
N GLN A 26 16.05 -21.27 1.40
CA GLN A 26 16.38 -22.69 1.59
C GLN A 26 17.34 -22.88 2.76
N LYS A 27 18.42 -22.10 2.77
CA LYS A 27 19.40 -22.15 3.85
C LYS A 27 18.81 -21.85 5.22
N GLN A 28 17.90 -20.87 5.28
CA GLN A 28 17.20 -20.52 6.52
C GLN A 28 16.36 -21.69 7.05
N VAL A 29 15.59 -22.37 6.18
CA VAL A 29 14.78 -23.53 6.59
C VAL A 29 15.66 -24.69 7.04
N GLU A 30 16.72 -25.00 6.29
CA GLU A 30 17.68 -26.04 6.65
C GLU A 30 18.32 -25.77 8.02
N ASP A 31 18.81 -24.55 8.25
CA ASP A 31 19.41 -24.14 9.53
C ASP A 31 18.39 -24.20 10.69
N GLN A 32 17.15 -23.81 10.47
CA GLN A 32 16.10 -23.90 11.49
C GLN A 32 15.77 -25.35 11.86
N LEU A 33 15.66 -26.23 10.89
CA LEU A 33 15.36 -27.62 11.15
C LEU A 33 16.55 -28.36 11.80
N THR A 34 17.76 -28.18 11.27
CA THR A 34 18.94 -28.94 11.76
C THR A 34 19.54 -28.36 13.03
N ARG A 35 19.73 -27.02 13.12
CA ARG A 35 20.42 -26.38 14.24
C ARG A 35 19.50 -26.06 15.41
N ILE A 36 18.28 -25.57 15.13
CA ILE A 36 17.31 -25.18 16.18
C ILE A 36 16.45 -26.39 16.51
N GLY A 37 15.84 -27.00 15.50
CA GLY A 37 14.96 -28.14 15.66
C GLY A 37 15.69 -29.46 16.01
N LYS A 38 17.02 -29.50 15.75
CA LYS A 38 17.87 -30.72 15.93
C LYS A 38 17.29 -31.95 15.24
N ILE A 39 16.68 -31.76 14.07
CA ILE A 39 16.06 -32.80 13.28
C ILE A 39 17.09 -33.29 12.28
N GLU A 40 17.29 -34.62 12.24
CA GLU A 40 18.04 -35.28 11.18
C GLU A 40 17.16 -35.32 9.93
N LEU A 41 17.65 -34.72 8.85
CA LEU A 41 16.95 -34.69 7.57
C LEU A 41 17.50 -35.80 6.68
N PRO A 42 16.70 -36.81 6.28
CA PRO A 42 17.17 -37.91 5.42
C PRO A 42 17.49 -37.41 4.00
N GLU A 43 16.74 -36.42 3.52
CA GLU A 43 16.93 -35.74 2.24
C GLU A 43 16.42 -34.32 2.36
N PHE A 44 17.19 -33.34 1.86
CA PHE A 44 16.75 -31.93 1.76
C PHE A 44 16.72 -31.53 0.28
N ARG A 45 15.53 -31.54 -0.30
CA ARG A 45 15.38 -31.26 -1.73
C ARG A 45 15.55 -29.75 -1.99
N PRO A 46 16.05 -29.39 -3.19
CA PRO A 46 16.13 -27.98 -3.59
C PRO A 46 14.78 -27.29 -3.49
N ILE A 47 14.80 -26.03 -3.05
CA ILE A 47 13.60 -25.18 -3.01
C ILE A 47 13.02 -25.00 -4.40
N MET A 48 11.70 -25.16 -4.49
CA MET A 48 10.98 -24.91 -5.73
C MET A 48 10.70 -23.39 -5.84
N GLY A 49 11.31 -22.74 -6.84
CA GLY A 49 11.10 -21.33 -7.12
C GLY A 49 9.71 -21.06 -7.72
N SER A 50 9.23 -19.84 -7.56
CA SER A 50 8.01 -19.37 -8.22
C SER A 50 8.29 -19.05 -9.69
N VAL A 51 7.36 -19.41 -10.58
CA VAL A 51 7.41 -19.02 -11.99
C VAL A 51 7.18 -17.51 -12.15
N LYS A 52 6.25 -16.94 -11.37
CA LYS A 52 6.00 -15.50 -11.31
C LYS A 52 6.71 -14.88 -10.11
N THR A 53 7.57 -13.90 -10.35
CA THR A 53 8.26 -13.12 -9.32
C THR A 53 7.65 -11.74 -9.12
N GLN A 54 6.73 -11.33 -10.01
CA GLN A 54 5.90 -10.13 -9.96
C GLN A 54 4.44 -10.53 -10.15
N GLU A 55 3.50 -9.67 -9.76
CA GLU A 55 2.06 -9.87 -9.93
C GLU A 55 1.55 -11.21 -9.39
N TYR A 56 2.15 -11.69 -8.29
CA TYR A 56 1.81 -12.99 -7.69
C TYR A 56 0.84 -12.88 -6.51
N ARG A 57 0.60 -11.66 -6.00
CA ARG A 57 -0.34 -11.44 -4.89
C ARG A 57 -1.76 -11.36 -5.41
N ASN A 58 -2.66 -11.97 -4.67
CA ASN A 58 -4.11 -11.92 -4.91
C ASN A 58 -4.86 -11.07 -3.89
N LYS A 59 -4.15 -10.37 -3.02
CA LYS A 59 -4.72 -9.45 -2.02
C LYS A 59 -3.75 -8.35 -1.69
N ILE A 60 -4.24 -7.11 -1.66
CA ILE A 60 -3.51 -5.96 -1.18
C ILE A 60 -4.46 -5.01 -0.45
N GLU A 61 -3.96 -4.35 0.59
CA GLU A 61 -4.69 -3.37 1.37
C GLU A 61 -3.91 -2.06 1.37
N PHE A 62 -4.59 -0.98 1.03
CA PHE A 62 -4.06 0.36 1.00
C PHE A 62 -4.71 1.19 2.11
N GLY A 63 -3.88 1.91 2.87
CA GLY A 63 -4.36 2.94 3.76
C GLY A 63 -4.71 4.21 2.99
N CYS A 64 -5.72 4.93 3.47
CA CYS A 64 -6.07 6.25 3.01
C CYS A 64 -5.87 7.23 4.16
N SER A 65 -5.20 8.35 3.93
CA SER A 65 -4.92 9.31 4.99
C SER A 65 -4.82 10.73 4.44
N ASN A 66 -5.18 11.71 5.25
CA ASN A 66 -4.90 13.12 5.02
C ASN A 66 -3.46 13.53 5.39
N LYS A 67 -2.61 12.55 5.74
CA LYS A 67 -1.21 12.77 6.12
C LYS A 67 -0.27 12.00 5.20
N ARG A 68 0.04 12.61 4.06
CA ARG A 68 1.02 12.07 3.12
C ARG A 68 2.43 12.07 3.75
N TRP A 69 3.16 10.99 3.52
CA TRP A 69 4.61 10.97 3.72
C TRP A 69 5.33 11.56 2.51
N PHE A 70 6.32 12.42 2.76
CA PHE A 70 7.20 13.02 1.76
C PHE A 70 8.62 12.52 1.92
N THR A 71 9.31 12.27 0.82
CA THR A 71 10.76 12.03 0.84
C THR A 71 11.52 13.33 1.14
N ALA A 72 12.80 13.22 1.48
CA ALA A 72 13.63 14.40 1.71
C ALA A 72 13.73 15.29 0.45
N GLU A 73 13.79 14.65 -0.73
CA GLU A 73 13.83 15.33 -2.02
C GLU A 73 12.52 16.07 -2.32
N GLU A 74 11.37 15.45 -2.05
CA GLU A 74 10.06 16.09 -2.20
C GLU A 74 9.91 17.27 -1.23
N LEU A 75 10.35 17.12 0.02
CA LEU A 75 10.32 18.21 1.01
C LEU A 75 11.18 19.40 0.60
N ALA A 76 12.35 19.15 0.01
CA ALA A 76 13.24 20.21 -0.48
C ALA A 76 12.64 21.01 -1.66
N GLN A 77 11.69 20.42 -2.40
CA GLN A 77 10.99 21.06 -3.52
C GLN A 77 9.72 21.81 -3.11
N LEU A 78 9.22 21.58 -1.89
CA LEU A 78 8.07 22.31 -1.40
C LEU A 78 8.44 23.79 -1.15
N PRO A 79 7.52 24.74 -1.44
CA PRO A 79 7.75 26.14 -1.17
C PRO A 79 8.11 26.37 0.31
N GLN A 80 9.29 26.91 0.56
CA GLN A 80 9.71 27.30 1.90
C GLN A 80 9.10 28.68 2.21
N LYS A 81 8.40 28.80 3.33
CA LYS A 81 7.94 30.10 3.84
C LYS A 81 9.04 30.66 4.75
N GLU A 82 9.33 31.96 4.64
CA GLU A 82 10.39 32.65 5.40
C GLU A 82 10.20 32.55 6.93
N GLU A 83 8.97 32.35 7.42
CA GLU A 83 8.66 32.06 8.82
C GLU A 83 7.85 30.77 8.92
N GLU A 84 8.52 29.65 9.13
CA GLU A 84 7.85 28.36 9.36
C GLU A 84 7.41 28.22 10.82
N THR A 85 6.11 28.28 11.05
CA THR A 85 5.50 27.88 12.31
C THR A 85 5.22 26.38 12.32
N ILE A 86 5.08 25.77 13.53
CA ILE A 86 4.66 24.36 13.66
C ILE A 86 3.33 24.10 12.95
N THR A 87 2.44 25.09 12.91
CA THR A 87 1.15 25.01 12.22
C THR A 87 1.32 24.96 10.70
N SER A 88 2.16 25.80 10.11
CA SER A 88 2.43 25.80 8.66
C SER A 88 3.13 24.51 8.19
N LEU A 89 3.97 23.92 9.04
CA LEU A 89 4.55 22.59 8.79
C LEU A 89 3.48 21.50 8.77
N LYS A 90 2.52 21.51 9.72
CA LYS A 90 1.41 20.56 9.76
C LYS A 90 0.52 20.70 8.53
N GLU A 91 0.15 21.91 8.15
CA GLU A 91 -0.66 22.19 6.95
C GLU A 91 0.05 21.74 5.67
N ARG A 92 1.36 21.95 5.55
CA ARG A 92 2.15 21.50 4.41
C ARG A 92 2.18 19.97 4.27
N HIS A 93 2.08 19.25 5.37
CA HIS A 93 1.99 17.78 5.42
C HIS A 93 0.54 17.26 5.36
N ALA A 94 -0.48 18.14 5.41
CA ALA A 94 -1.87 17.78 5.29
C ALA A 94 -2.24 17.59 3.81
N GLN A 95 -1.75 16.53 3.20
CA GLN A 95 -2.09 16.12 1.84
C GLN A 95 -2.65 14.71 1.84
N ASN A 96 -3.68 14.51 1.04
CA ASN A 96 -4.31 13.22 0.86
C ASN A 96 -3.37 12.20 0.20
N ALA A 97 -3.45 10.96 0.62
CA ALA A 97 -2.69 9.86 0.05
C ALA A 97 -3.42 8.53 0.15
N ILE A 98 -3.28 7.70 -0.87
CA ILE A 98 -3.59 6.27 -0.83
C ILE A 98 -2.31 5.48 -1.11
N GLY A 99 -1.96 4.58 -0.20
CA GLY A 99 -0.72 3.81 -0.31
C GLY A 99 -0.42 2.97 0.92
N PHE A 100 0.84 2.93 1.31
CA PHE A 100 1.27 2.13 2.46
C PHE A 100 1.78 3.00 3.61
N HIS A 101 1.55 2.50 4.82
CA HIS A 101 2.12 3.09 6.02
C HIS A 101 3.65 2.99 6.01
N ILE A 102 4.31 4.06 6.41
CA ILE A 102 5.76 4.10 6.58
C ILE A 102 6.15 3.42 7.90
N THR A 103 7.21 2.65 7.87
CA THR A 103 7.76 2.03 9.07
C THR A 103 8.14 3.11 10.09
N GLY A 104 7.58 3.03 11.30
CA GLY A 104 7.80 4.00 12.36
C GLY A 104 6.89 5.24 12.33
N ALA A 105 6.01 5.37 11.32
CA ALA A 105 5.04 6.47 11.24
C ALA A 105 3.64 5.89 10.91
N PHE A 106 2.93 5.47 11.96
CA PHE A 106 1.66 4.75 11.85
C PHE A 106 0.53 5.56 11.22
N ASP A 107 0.60 6.88 11.30
CA ASP A 107 -0.41 7.84 10.81
C ASP A 107 -0.09 8.41 9.43
N LYS A 108 1.05 8.07 8.83
CA LYS A 108 1.47 8.60 7.55
C LYS A 108 1.46 7.56 6.45
N ILE A 109 0.93 7.94 5.30
CA ILE A 109 0.84 7.12 4.11
C ILE A 109 1.82 7.62 3.05
N TYR A 110 2.65 6.72 2.53
CA TYR A 110 3.44 6.98 1.34
C TYR A 110 2.62 6.60 0.10
N PRO A 111 2.29 7.55 -0.77
CA PRO A 111 1.57 7.27 -2.00
C PRO A 111 2.47 6.47 -2.95
N ILE A 112 1.92 5.46 -3.58
CA ILE A 112 2.64 4.67 -4.58
C ILE A 112 2.00 4.85 -5.94
N LYS A 113 2.81 4.90 -6.99
CA LYS A 113 2.32 5.00 -8.38
C LYS A 113 2.00 3.62 -8.94
N LYS A 114 2.92 2.67 -8.75
CA LYS A 114 2.77 1.28 -9.19
C LYS A 114 3.30 0.32 -8.14
N CYS A 115 2.49 -0.69 -7.80
CA CYS A 115 2.90 -1.84 -7.01
C CYS A 115 3.07 -3.05 -7.93
N TRP A 116 4.27 -3.61 -7.99
CA TRP A 116 4.60 -4.76 -8.81
C TRP A 116 4.17 -6.11 -8.22
N LEU A 117 3.56 -6.09 -7.04
CA LEU A 117 3.12 -7.32 -6.37
C LEU A 117 1.76 -7.82 -6.84
N MET A 118 0.92 -6.92 -7.37
CA MET A 118 -0.38 -7.24 -7.95
C MET A 118 -0.44 -6.78 -9.40
N ASP A 119 -1.45 -7.29 -10.10
CA ASP A 119 -1.81 -6.93 -11.46
C ASP A 119 -1.96 -5.41 -11.65
N ASP A 120 -1.73 -4.93 -12.88
CA ASP A 120 -1.83 -3.51 -13.20
C ASP A 120 -3.23 -2.93 -12.97
N LEU A 121 -4.29 -3.70 -13.16
CA LEU A 121 -5.65 -3.28 -12.85
C LEU A 121 -5.81 -2.85 -11.38
N CYS A 122 -5.10 -3.51 -10.45
CA CYS A 122 -5.06 -3.07 -9.05
C CYS A 122 -4.50 -1.65 -8.88
N ASN A 123 -3.47 -1.31 -9.66
CA ASN A 123 -2.89 0.03 -9.67
C ASN A 123 -3.84 1.06 -10.28
N GLU A 124 -4.52 0.70 -11.36
CA GLU A 124 -5.51 1.57 -12.03
C GLU A 124 -6.69 1.86 -11.11
N ILE A 125 -7.25 0.85 -10.44
CA ILE A 125 -8.33 1.02 -9.47
C ILE A 125 -7.91 1.96 -8.34
N ARG A 126 -6.73 1.73 -7.71
CA ARG A 126 -6.25 2.59 -6.64
C ARG A 126 -6.06 4.04 -7.09
N ASN A 127 -5.45 4.25 -8.26
CA ASN A 127 -5.21 5.59 -8.80
C ASN A 127 -6.54 6.29 -9.10
N PHE A 128 -7.49 5.60 -9.71
CA PHE A 128 -8.83 6.14 -9.97
C PHE A 128 -9.55 6.54 -8.67
N VAL A 129 -9.52 5.69 -7.65
CA VAL A 129 -10.13 6.00 -6.35
C VAL A 129 -9.50 7.24 -5.74
N PHE A 130 -8.17 7.38 -5.81
CA PHE A 130 -7.49 8.57 -5.32
C PHE A 130 -7.90 9.82 -6.09
N GLU A 131 -7.81 9.78 -7.42
CA GLU A 131 -8.13 10.92 -8.30
C GLU A 131 -9.59 11.36 -8.15
N TYR A 132 -10.52 10.39 -8.10
CA TYR A 132 -11.93 10.69 -7.91
C TYR A 132 -12.19 11.31 -6.53
N ALA A 133 -11.73 10.67 -5.46
CA ALA A 133 -11.96 11.15 -4.11
C ALA A 133 -11.33 12.53 -3.86
N ASP A 134 -10.10 12.76 -4.33
CA ASP A 134 -9.40 14.04 -4.15
C ASP A 134 -10.05 15.16 -4.95
N SER A 135 -10.48 14.89 -6.20
CA SER A 135 -11.13 15.89 -7.07
C SER A 135 -12.59 16.23 -6.68
N HIS A 136 -13.23 15.40 -5.86
CA HIS A 136 -14.59 15.61 -5.36
C HIS A 136 -14.63 15.94 -3.86
N ASP A 137 -13.51 16.43 -3.31
CA ASP A 137 -13.39 16.87 -1.92
C ASP A 137 -13.82 15.83 -0.88
N TYR A 138 -13.50 14.53 -1.13
CA TYR A 138 -13.69 13.51 -0.12
C TYR A 138 -12.68 13.70 1.00
N THR A 139 -13.15 13.59 2.24
CA THR A 139 -12.26 13.62 3.39
C THR A 139 -11.53 12.28 3.54
N PHE A 140 -10.21 12.34 3.72
CA PHE A 140 -9.37 11.17 3.99
C PHE A 140 -9.15 11.05 5.50
N TYR A 141 -9.12 9.80 5.98
CA TYR A 141 -9.13 9.54 7.42
C TYR A 141 -7.87 10.03 8.12
N ASP A 142 -8.06 10.80 9.19
CA ASP A 142 -7.01 11.17 10.13
C ASP A 142 -6.95 10.15 11.27
N LEU A 143 -5.88 9.38 11.33
CA LEU A 143 -5.73 8.32 12.32
C LEU A 143 -5.55 8.84 13.75
N ARG A 144 -5.10 10.09 13.93
CA ARG A 144 -4.91 10.72 15.25
C ARG A 144 -6.18 11.36 15.76
N GLU A 145 -6.82 12.13 14.88
CA GLU A 145 -8.04 12.86 15.22
C GLU A 145 -9.29 12.00 15.07
N GLN A 146 -9.16 10.82 14.43
CA GLN A 146 -10.22 9.83 14.23
C GLN A 146 -11.44 10.37 13.49
N HIS A 147 -11.21 11.15 12.45
CA HIS A 147 -12.26 11.67 11.56
C HIS A 147 -11.87 11.56 10.08
N GLY A 148 -12.84 11.72 9.20
CA GLY A 148 -12.70 11.65 7.75
C GLY A 148 -13.23 10.36 7.15
N LEU A 149 -13.83 10.45 5.97
CA LEU A 149 -14.67 9.43 5.36
C LEU A 149 -13.89 8.21 4.87
N LEU A 150 -12.88 8.42 4.00
CA LEU A 150 -12.17 7.33 3.31
C LEU A 150 -10.97 6.85 4.14
N ARG A 151 -11.07 5.62 4.67
CA ARG A 151 -10.08 5.08 5.62
C ARG A 151 -9.14 4.05 5.01
N ASN A 152 -9.66 2.99 4.39
CA ASN A 152 -8.88 1.93 3.77
C ASN A 152 -9.59 1.41 2.53
N MET A 153 -8.81 0.81 1.62
CA MET A 153 -9.34 -0.01 0.55
C MET A 153 -8.54 -1.31 0.44
N MET A 154 -9.24 -2.42 0.28
CA MET A 154 -8.65 -3.72 0.01
C MET A 154 -9.10 -4.20 -1.36
N ILE A 155 -8.15 -4.69 -2.15
CA ILE A 155 -8.40 -5.26 -3.47
C ILE A 155 -7.98 -6.73 -3.42
N ARG A 156 -8.85 -7.59 -3.91
CA ARG A 156 -8.56 -9.02 -4.14
C ARG A 156 -8.93 -9.41 -5.55
N ASN A 157 -8.16 -10.31 -6.13
CA ASN A 157 -8.50 -10.95 -7.39
C ASN A 157 -8.46 -12.47 -7.25
N SER A 158 -9.22 -13.15 -8.10
CA SER A 158 -9.19 -14.61 -8.26
C SER A 158 -8.41 -14.99 -9.51
N ASN A 159 -8.08 -16.28 -9.63
CA ASN A 159 -7.51 -16.82 -10.86
C ASN A 159 -8.57 -17.06 -11.95
N THR A 160 -9.84 -16.83 -11.66
CA THR A 160 -10.98 -16.85 -12.59
C THR A 160 -11.24 -15.49 -13.23
N GLY A 161 -10.49 -14.46 -12.83
CA GLY A 161 -10.60 -13.10 -13.38
C GLY A 161 -11.56 -12.18 -12.64
N GLU A 162 -12.15 -12.64 -11.54
CA GLU A 162 -13.07 -11.84 -10.72
C GLU A 162 -12.28 -10.97 -9.72
N TRP A 163 -12.83 -9.80 -9.44
CA TRP A 163 -12.26 -8.83 -8.52
C TRP A 163 -13.24 -8.52 -7.39
N MET A 164 -12.71 -8.39 -6.19
CA MET A 164 -13.44 -7.95 -5.02
C MET A 164 -12.76 -6.74 -4.42
N LEU A 165 -13.52 -5.65 -4.29
CA LEU A 165 -13.09 -4.43 -3.63
C LEU A 165 -13.84 -4.29 -2.31
N VAL A 166 -13.11 -3.99 -1.24
CA VAL A 166 -13.69 -3.70 0.07
C VAL A 166 -13.20 -2.33 0.48
N PHE A 167 -14.13 -1.41 0.68
CA PHE A 167 -13.86 -0.09 1.21
C PHE A 167 -14.20 -0.05 2.70
N GLN A 168 -13.38 0.65 3.46
CA GLN A 168 -13.66 0.99 4.83
C GLN A 168 -13.87 2.49 4.93
N PHE A 169 -15.10 2.88 5.27
CA PHE A 169 -15.49 4.25 5.49
C PHE A 169 -15.70 4.52 6.97
N HIS A 170 -15.55 5.75 7.37
CA HIS A 170 -15.92 6.25 8.68
C HIS A 170 -16.86 7.42 8.50
N TYR A 171 -18.08 7.30 9.02
CA TYR A 171 -19.13 8.30 8.83
C TYR A 171 -19.14 9.26 10.01
N ASP A 172 -18.76 10.51 9.74
CA ASP A 172 -18.70 11.61 10.71
C ASP A 172 -19.76 12.67 10.43
N GLU A 173 -20.14 12.83 9.15
CA GLU A 173 -20.95 13.94 8.69
C GLU A 173 -22.22 13.46 7.98
N GLU A 174 -23.23 14.33 7.95
CA GLU A 174 -24.44 14.08 7.17
C GLU A 174 -24.10 13.98 5.69
N GLY A 175 -24.57 12.91 5.03
CA GLY A 175 -24.29 12.65 3.62
C GLY A 175 -23.09 11.75 3.35
N ASP A 176 -22.30 11.36 4.35
CA ASP A 176 -21.13 10.48 4.19
C ASP A 176 -21.49 9.12 3.60
N GLU A 177 -22.61 8.54 4.03
CA GLU A 177 -23.10 7.28 3.47
C GLU A 177 -23.42 7.40 1.98
N GLN A 178 -24.03 8.48 1.57
CA GLN A 178 -24.36 8.73 0.16
C GLN A 178 -23.09 8.92 -0.68
N ARG A 179 -22.10 9.62 -0.17
CA ARG A 179 -20.78 9.81 -0.81
C ARG A 179 -20.03 8.48 -0.93
N ALA A 180 -20.09 7.65 0.12
CA ALA A 180 -19.48 6.31 0.08
C ALA A 180 -20.12 5.42 -1.01
N LEU A 181 -21.45 5.41 -1.11
CA LEU A 181 -22.18 4.70 -2.16
C LEU A 181 -21.86 5.22 -3.55
N GLU A 182 -21.78 6.55 -3.71
CA GLU A 182 -21.39 7.18 -4.97
C GLU A 182 -19.99 6.76 -5.41
N LEU A 183 -18.99 6.83 -4.55
CA LEU A 183 -17.64 6.38 -4.87
C LEU A 183 -17.61 4.92 -5.31
N MET A 184 -18.30 4.03 -4.57
CA MET A 184 -18.37 2.63 -4.92
C MET A 184 -19.04 2.41 -6.28
N GLN A 185 -20.10 3.16 -6.60
CA GLN A 185 -20.77 3.10 -7.91
C GLN A 185 -19.85 3.56 -9.04
N GLN A 186 -19.13 4.67 -8.86
CA GLN A 186 -18.18 5.17 -9.86
C GLN A 186 -17.06 4.17 -10.14
N VAL A 187 -16.58 3.48 -9.10
CA VAL A 187 -15.59 2.41 -9.28
C VAL A 187 -16.18 1.22 -10.03
N ALA A 188 -17.39 0.79 -9.68
CA ALA A 188 -18.07 -0.31 -10.36
C ALA A 188 -18.36 0.00 -11.83
N ASP A 189 -18.78 1.22 -12.15
CA ASP A 189 -19.05 1.65 -13.53
C ASP A 189 -17.75 1.74 -14.37
N LYS A 190 -16.66 2.15 -13.75
CA LYS A 190 -15.35 2.27 -14.41
C LYS A 190 -14.69 0.92 -14.64
N PHE A 191 -14.88 -0.03 -13.71
CA PHE A 191 -14.23 -1.35 -13.71
C PHE A 191 -15.28 -2.47 -13.56
N PRO A 192 -15.99 -2.83 -14.65
CA PRO A 192 -17.14 -3.74 -14.61
C PRO A 192 -16.76 -5.23 -14.51
N GLN A 193 -15.52 -5.58 -14.18
CA GLN A 193 -15.04 -6.98 -14.13
C GLN A 193 -15.44 -7.73 -12.86
#